data_2348a1f7e696dd059e4ebb807ea2c18b
#
_entry.id   2348a1f7e696dd059e4ebb807ea2c18b
#
_cell.length_a   1.000
_cell.length_b   1.000
_cell.length_c   1.000
_cell.angle_alpha   90.00
_cell.angle_beta   90.00
_cell.angle_gamma   90.00
#
_symmetry.space_group_name_H-M   'P 1'
#
loop_
_entity.id
_entity.type
_entity.pdbx_description
1 polymer ?
#
loop_
_entity_poly.entity_id
_entity_poly.type
_entity_poly.pdbx_seq_one_letter_code
_entity_poly.pdbx_strand_id
1 'polypeptide(L)'
;MKKKLILISGSPCVGKTAAGTRLFESYDNSAYLDGDWCWCVHPFSVTDSRLRNGDKSMAFVLSNYLDSGLEYVFFTSVVLTDPQIREGILKGIAVKDYEVISFTLTCSEETLKKRHDKRGDKGETNYYWLHLPPCPGDIVIDTDNKPIREIVKAMKKHINTVNE
;
A
#
# COMPACT_ATOMS: atom_id res chain seq x y z
N MET A 1 9.97 11.63 17.99
CA MET A 1 9.65 11.77 16.54
C MET A 1 8.20 11.41 16.37
N LYS A 2 7.45 12.08 15.49
CA LYS A 2 6.06 11.74 15.21
C LYS A 2 5.99 10.43 14.43
N LYS A 3 5.11 9.51 14.82
CA LYS A 3 4.91 8.23 14.13
C LYS A 3 4.43 8.48 12.70
N LYS A 4 4.88 7.67 11.74
CA LYS A 4 4.53 7.80 10.33
C LYS A 4 3.83 6.55 9.84
N LEU A 5 2.64 6.72 9.28
CA LEU A 5 1.92 5.69 8.53
C LEU A 5 2.12 5.94 7.04
N ILE A 6 2.82 5.04 6.39
CA ILE A 6 3.15 5.12 4.96
C ILE A 6 2.20 4.22 4.18
N LEU A 7 1.29 4.82 3.43
CA LEU A 7 0.35 4.11 2.56
C LEU A 7 0.96 3.94 1.17
N ILE A 8 0.87 2.73 0.62
CA ILE A 8 1.36 2.39 -0.72
C ILE A 8 0.24 1.71 -1.48
N SER A 9 -0.40 2.45 -2.38
CA SER A 9 -1.50 2.02 -3.22
C SER A 9 -1.06 1.76 -4.67
N GLY A 10 -1.96 1.23 -5.45
CA GLY A 10 -1.79 0.99 -6.89
C GLY A 10 -2.33 -0.37 -7.33
N SER A 11 -2.34 -0.60 -8.63
CA SER A 11 -2.83 -1.84 -9.25
C SER A 11 -2.09 -3.09 -8.72
N PRO A 12 -2.72 -4.28 -8.75
CA PRO A 12 -1.97 -5.53 -8.71
C PRO A 12 -0.81 -5.52 -9.71
N CYS A 13 0.28 -6.18 -9.43
CA CYS A 13 1.50 -6.26 -10.26
C CYS A 13 2.29 -4.94 -10.45
N VAL A 14 1.86 -3.81 -9.89
CA VAL A 14 2.58 -2.53 -10.03
C VAL A 14 3.87 -2.46 -9.18
N GLY A 15 4.03 -3.34 -8.19
CA GLY A 15 5.24 -3.43 -7.35
C GLY A 15 5.07 -2.97 -5.90
N LYS A 16 3.85 -2.82 -5.39
CA LYS A 16 3.57 -2.38 -4.01
C LYS A 16 4.31 -3.20 -2.95
N THR A 17 4.14 -4.53 -2.98
CA THR A 17 4.76 -5.43 -2.00
C THR A 17 6.27 -5.35 -2.05
N ALA A 18 6.87 -5.32 -3.25
CA ALA A 18 8.31 -5.19 -3.40
C ALA A 18 8.85 -3.86 -2.84
N ALA A 19 8.16 -2.75 -3.09
CA ALA A 19 8.54 -1.45 -2.55
C ALA A 19 8.33 -1.39 -1.03
N GLY A 20 7.18 -1.85 -0.54
CA GLY A 20 6.83 -1.85 0.88
C GLY A 20 7.81 -2.67 1.73
N THR A 21 8.13 -3.89 1.28
CA THR A 21 9.09 -4.77 1.98
C THR A 21 10.48 -4.14 2.03
N ARG A 22 10.97 -3.58 0.90
CA ARG A 22 12.29 -2.92 0.86
C ARG A 22 12.35 -1.66 1.72
N LEU A 23 11.28 -0.89 1.78
CA LEU A 23 11.19 0.26 2.68
C LEU A 23 11.21 -0.22 4.13
N PHE A 24 10.34 -1.15 4.50
CA PHE A 24 10.29 -1.73 5.83
C PHE A 24 11.66 -2.21 6.32
N GLU A 25 12.38 -3.00 5.50
CA GLU A 25 13.71 -3.51 5.82
C GLU A 25 14.79 -2.41 5.96
N SER A 26 14.52 -1.21 5.49
CA SER A 26 15.48 -0.10 5.44
C SER A 26 15.28 0.99 6.49
N TYR A 27 14.29 0.82 7.36
CA TYR A 27 14.02 1.69 8.51
C TYR A 27 14.04 0.87 9.79
N ASP A 28 14.81 1.34 10.77
CA ASP A 28 14.73 0.79 12.11
C ASP A 28 13.40 1.15 12.78
N ASN A 29 12.99 0.40 13.78
CA ASN A 29 11.74 0.61 14.53
C ASN A 29 10.51 0.73 13.62
N SER A 30 10.39 -0.21 12.68
CA SER A 30 9.36 -0.21 11.65
C SER A 30 8.47 -1.46 11.70
N ALA A 31 7.28 -1.37 11.10
CA ALA A 31 6.37 -2.49 10.84
C ALA A 31 5.88 -2.47 9.39
N TYR A 32 5.44 -3.63 8.92
CA TYR A 32 4.86 -3.79 7.60
C TYR A 32 3.56 -4.59 7.65
N LEU A 33 2.54 -4.11 6.95
CA LEU A 33 1.28 -4.80 6.73
C LEU A 33 1.00 -4.88 5.22
N ASP A 34 0.78 -6.08 4.72
CA ASP A 34 0.12 -6.28 3.43
C ASP A 34 -1.37 -6.50 3.67
N GLY A 35 -2.22 -5.70 3.03
CA GLY A 35 -3.67 -5.78 3.19
C GLY A 35 -4.26 -7.14 2.83
N ASP A 36 -3.62 -7.87 1.92
CA ASP A 36 -4.06 -9.21 1.51
C ASP A 36 -4.02 -10.22 2.67
N TRP A 37 -3.19 -10.00 3.68
CA TRP A 37 -3.13 -10.85 4.86
C TRP A 37 -4.36 -10.74 5.78
N CYS A 38 -5.08 -9.63 5.67
CA CYS A 38 -6.24 -9.35 6.52
C CYS A 38 -7.54 -10.02 6.04
N TRP A 39 -7.54 -10.59 4.83
CA TRP A 39 -8.66 -11.33 4.28
C TRP A 39 -8.19 -12.54 3.46
N CYS A 40 -7.57 -13.47 4.14
CA CYS A 40 -7.08 -14.72 3.52
C CYS A 40 -8.12 -15.82 3.75
N VAL A 41 -9.10 -15.94 2.86
CA VAL A 41 -10.23 -16.86 2.97
C VAL A 41 -10.33 -17.79 1.76
N HIS A 42 -10.91 -18.96 1.95
CA HIS A 42 -11.16 -19.92 0.87
C HIS A 42 -12.62 -20.39 0.89
N PRO A 43 -13.33 -20.38 -0.26
CA PRO A 43 -12.92 -19.76 -1.52
C PRO A 43 -12.93 -18.23 -1.43
N PHE A 44 -12.01 -17.56 -2.12
CA PHE A 44 -11.99 -16.09 -2.22
C PHE A 44 -12.97 -15.63 -3.30
N SER A 45 -13.75 -14.60 -3.00
CA SER A 45 -14.59 -13.91 -3.99
C SER A 45 -14.62 -12.41 -3.72
N VAL A 46 -14.49 -11.62 -4.79
CA VAL A 46 -14.64 -10.16 -4.72
C VAL A 46 -16.09 -9.73 -4.46
N THR A 47 -17.06 -10.63 -4.66
CA THR A 47 -18.49 -10.39 -4.40
C THR A 47 -18.93 -10.88 -3.01
N ASP A 48 -18.01 -11.39 -2.19
CA ASP A 48 -18.31 -11.80 -0.83
C ASP A 48 -18.73 -10.59 0.01
N SER A 49 -19.94 -10.61 0.56
CA SER A 49 -20.48 -9.53 1.39
C SER A 49 -19.65 -9.26 2.65
N ARG A 50 -18.83 -10.24 3.07
CA ARG A 50 -17.96 -10.15 4.25
C ARG A 50 -16.61 -9.52 3.93
N LEU A 51 -16.27 -9.30 2.64
CA LEU A 51 -14.95 -8.83 2.20
C LEU A 51 -14.52 -7.55 2.93
N ARG A 52 -15.46 -6.63 3.17
CA ARG A 52 -15.19 -5.37 3.88
C ARG A 52 -14.89 -5.54 5.38
N ASN A 53 -15.04 -6.75 5.95
CA ASN A 53 -14.54 -7.02 7.30
C ASN A 53 -13.01 -7.02 7.37
N GLY A 54 -12.33 -7.29 6.24
CA GLY A 54 -10.87 -7.14 6.13
C GLY A 54 -10.38 -5.72 6.45
N ASP A 55 -11.18 -4.70 6.13
CA ASP A 55 -10.84 -3.29 6.41
C ASP A 55 -10.73 -3.02 7.91
N LYS A 56 -11.61 -3.64 8.72
CA LYS A 56 -11.56 -3.57 10.19
C LYS A 56 -10.32 -4.28 10.73
N SER A 57 -9.95 -5.41 10.14
CA SER A 57 -8.73 -6.14 10.51
C SER A 57 -7.48 -5.32 10.19
N MET A 58 -7.44 -4.65 9.03
CA MET A 58 -6.36 -3.73 8.67
C MET A 58 -6.24 -2.60 9.70
N ALA A 59 -7.34 -1.92 10.01
CA ALA A 59 -7.37 -0.83 10.98
C ALA A 59 -6.91 -1.27 12.38
N PHE A 60 -7.30 -2.47 12.80
CA PHE A 60 -6.89 -3.05 14.08
C PHE A 60 -5.38 -3.31 14.14
N VAL A 61 -4.82 -3.97 13.11
CA VAL A 61 -3.37 -4.25 13.05
C VAL A 61 -2.56 -2.96 13.00
N LEU A 62 -2.97 -1.98 12.19
CA LEU A 62 -2.32 -0.68 12.10
C LEU A 62 -2.37 0.07 13.46
N SER A 63 -3.50 -0.02 14.17
CA SER A 63 -3.64 0.54 15.51
C SER A 63 -2.62 -0.09 16.47
N ASN A 64 -2.48 -1.40 16.47
CA ASN A 64 -1.54 -2.11 17.32
C ASN A 64 -0.09 -1.71 17.05
N TYR A 65 0.31 -1.60 15.78
CA TYR A 65 1.65 -1.18 15.42
C TYR A 65 1.94 0.26 15.89
N LEU A 66 1.02 1.18 15.64
CA LEU A 66 1.17 2.57 16.05
C LEU A 66 1.15 2.72 17.58
N ASP A 67 0.33 1.95 18.29
CA ASP A 67 0.26 2.00 19.76
C ASP A 67 1.51 1.39 20.42
N SER A 68 2.13 0.40 19.78
CA SER A 68 3.36 -0.26 20.25
C SER A 68 4.62 0.63 20.18
N GLY A 69 4.51 1.87 19.73
CA GLY A 69 5.63 2.81 19.65
C GLY A 69 6.54 2.64 18.42
N LEU A 70 6.07 1.93 17.40
CA LEU A 70 6.77 1.85 16.11
C LEU A 70 6.72 3.21 15.41
N GLU A 71 7.86 3.65 14.90
CA GLU A 71 8.02 4.99 14.30
C GLU A 71 7.57 5.01 12.83
N TYR A 72 7.79 3.90 12.12
CA TYR A 72 7.42 3.75 10.71
C TYR A 72 6.52 2.55 10.51
N VAL A 73 5.30 2.77 10.03
CA VAL A 73 4.36 1.70 9.70
C VAL A 73 4.06 1.75 8.20
N PHE A 74 4.51 0.75 7.46
CA PHE A 74 4.29 0.62 6.02
C PHE A 74 3.06 -0.24 5.77
N PHE A 75 2.15 0.24 4.96
CA PHE A 75 0.92 -0.45 4.62
C PHE A 75 0.69 -0.46 3.11
N THR A 76 0.66 -1.66 2.52
CA THR A 76 0.39 -1.88 1.10
C THR A 76 -0.97 -2.52 0.88
N SER A 77 -1.78 -1.98 -0.01
CA SER A 77 -3.04 -2.61 -0.43
C SER A 77 -3.58 -2.00 -1.71
N VAL A 78 -4.23 -2.82 -2.55
CA VAL A 78 -4.99 -2.34 -3.70
C VAL A 78 -6.23 -1.54 -3.27
N VAL A 79 -6.86 -1.88 -2.15
CA VAL A 79 -8.07 -1.19 -1.68
C VAL A 79 -7.82 0.27 -1.28
N LEU A 80 -6.56 0.65 -1.07
CA LEU A 80 -6.17 2.05 -0.83
C LEU A 80 -6.33 2.95 -2.06
N THR A 81 -6.57 2.38 -3.25
CA THR A 81 -6.92 3.15 -4.45
C THR A 81 -8.35 3.69 -4.41
N ASP A 82 -9.22 3.10 -3.58
CA ASP A 82 -10.57 3.58 -3.35
C ASP A 82 -10.56 4.58 -2.17
N PRO A 83 -10.92 5.87 -2.41
CA PRO A 83 -10.88 6.90 -1.37
C PRO A 83 -11.79 6.61 -0.18
N GLN A 84 -12.96 5.99 -0.42
CA GLN A 84 -13.94 5.71 0.64
C GLN A 84 -13.46 4.56 1.54
N ILE A 85 -12.92 3.50 0.93
CA ILE A 85 -12.36 2.38 1.68
C ILE A 85 -11.14 2.84 2.49
N ARG A 86 -10.24 3.60 1.86
CA ARG A 86 -9.07 4.20 2.52
C ARG A 86 -9.49 5.04 3.73
N GLU A 87 -10.43 5.94 3.56
CA GLU A 87 -10.93 6.78 4.65
C GLU A 87 -11.55 5.94 5.78
N GLY A 88 -12.30 4.91 5.43
CA GLY A 88 -12.88 3.98 6.41
C GLY A 88 -11.84 3.27 7.25
N ILE A 89 -10.77 2.77 6.62
CA ILE A 89 -9.63 2.14 7.31
C ILE A 89 -8.95 3.15 8.25
N LEU A 90 -8.62 4.35 7.75
CA LEU A 90 -7.95 5.38 8.55
C LEU A 90 -8.80 5.85 9.74
N LYS A 91 -10.10 6.01 9.57
CA LYS A 91 -11.04 6.33 10.66
C LYS A 91 -11.11 5.23 11.72
N GLY A 92 -10.93 3.99 11.30
CA GLY A 92 -10.92 2.82 12.19
C GLY A 92 -9.65 2.70 13.04
N ILE A 93 -8.57 3.43 12.73
CA ILE A 93 -7.34 3.44 13.53
C ILE A 93 -7.61 4.17 14.84
N ALA A 94 -7.38 3.47 15.97
CA ALA A 94 -7.65 4.00 17.32
C ALA A 94 -6.66 5.08 17.75
N VAL A 95 -5.40 4.98 17.33
CA VAL A 95 -4.35 5.97 17.59
C VAL A 95 -4.59 7.22 16.75
N LYS A 96 -4.33 8.41 17.31
CA LYS A 96 -4.55 9.69 16.61
C LYS A 96 -3.27 10.51 16.39
N ASP A 97 -2.20 10.20 17.11
CA ASP A 97 -0.93 10.94 16.99
C ASP A 97 0.02 10.23 16.02
N TYR A 98 -0.28 10.37 14.73
CA TYR A 98 0.60 9.91 13.64
C TYR A 98 0.41 10.80 12.40
N GLU A 99 1.37 10.76 11.52
CA GLU A 99 1.36 11.42 10.22
C GLU A 99 1.12 10.39 9.11
N VAL A 100 0.35 10.75 8.11
CA VAL A 100 0.13 9.91 6.91
C VAL A 100 0.95 10.45 5.75
N ILE A 101 1.74 9.59 5.14
CA ILE A 101 2.43 9.83 3.87
C ILE A 101 1.91 8.80 2.88
N SER A 102 1.30 9.24 1.79
CA SER A 102 0.66 8.33 0.85
C SER A 102 1.26 8.38 -0.54
N PHE A 103 1.45 7.19 -1.11
CA PHE A 103 1.99 6.95 -2.44
C PHE A 103 1.00 6.17 -3.29
N THR A 104 0.87 6.56 -4.56
CA THR A 104 0.28 5.73 -5.60
C THR A 104 1.39 5.29 -6.57
N LEU A 105 1.62 3.97 -6.66
CA LEU A 105 2.50 3.41 -7.67
C LEU A 105 1.73 3.21 -8.97
N THR A 106 2.32 3.62 -10.09
CA THR A 106 1.74 3.46 -11.42
C THR A 106 2.76 2.92 -12.41
N CYS A 107 2.31 2.49 -13.58
CA CYS A 107 3.13 2.08 -14.71
C CYS A 107 2.29 2.13 -16.00
N SER A 108 2.90 1.86 -17.16
CA SER A 108 2.17 1.64 -18.41
C SER A 108 1.43 0.30 -18.40
N GLU A 109 0.37 0.18 -19.23
CA GLU A 109 -0.33 -1.09 -19.44
C GLU A 109 0.61 -2.19 -19.94
N GLU A 110 1.53 -1.84 -20.82
CA GLU A 110 2.54 -2.78 -21.35
C GLU A 110 3.40 -3.36 -20.21
N THR A 111 3.88 -2.51 -19.33
CA THR A 111 4.68 -2.93 -18.15
C THR A 111 3.85 -3.79 -17.22
N LEU A 112 2.61 -3.40 -16.94
CA LEU A 112 1.71 -4.17 -16.07
C LEU A 112 1.47 -5.56 -16.64
N LYS A 113 1.17 -5.65 -17.95
CA LYS A 113 0.96 -6.93 -18.64
C LYS A 113 2.20 -7.82 -18.56
N LYS A 114 3.39 -7.28 -18.86
CA LYS A 114 4.65 -8.04 -18.76
C LYS A 114 4.86 -8.62 -17.36
N ARG A 115 4.56 -7.83 -16.32
CA ARG A 115 4.70 -8.25 -14.93
C ARG A 115 3.67 -9.30 -14.54
N HIS A 116 2.42 -9.14 -14.98
CA HIS A 116 1.35 -10.11 -14.79
C HIS A 116 1.70 -11.48 -15.42
N ASP A 117 2.13 -11.47 -16.68
CA ASP A 117 2.52 -12.67 -17.40
C ASP A 117 3.72 -13.37 -16.74
N LYS A 118 4.73 -12.59 -16.32
CA LYS A 118 5.90 -13.13 -15.62
C LYS A 118 5.57 -13.73 -14.24
N ARG A 119 4.57 -13.19 -13.56
CA ARG A 119 4.12 -13.71 -12.26
C ARG A 119 3.36 -15.03 -12.42
N GLY A 120 2.82 -15.31 -13.62
CA GLY A 120 2.07 -16.52 -13.91
C GLY A 120 0.65 -16.51 -13.38
N ASP A 121 0.08 -15.35 -13.15
CA ASP A 121 -1.30 -15.19 -12.72
C ASP A 121 -2.24 -15.69 -13.82
N LYS A 122 -3.30 -16.39 -13.41
CA LYS A 122 -4.30 -16.91 -14.33
C LYS A 122 -5.24 -15.80 -14.81
N GLY A 123 -5.65 -15.89 -16.07
CA GLY A 123 -6.61 -14.97 -16.68
C GLY A 123 -5.97 -13.79 -17.38
N GLU A 124 -6.80 -12.85 -17.81
CA GLU A 124 -6.37 -11.63 -18.49
C GLU A 124 -5.90 -10.58 -17.49
N THR A 125 -4.97 -9.70 -17.92
CA THR A 125 -4.51 -8.57 -17.12
C THR A 125 -5.66 -7.60 -16.89
N ASN A 126 -5.95 -7.30 -15.63
CA ASN A 126 -6.98 -6.33 -15.26
C ASN A 126 -6.37 -4.94 -15.09
N TYR A 127 -6.76 -4.00 -15.94
CA TYR A 127 -6.28 -2.62 -15.93
C TYR A 127 -7.17 -1.67 -15.13
N TYR A 128 -8.30 -2.13 -14.59
CA TYR A 128 -9.25 -1.27 -13.87
C TYR A 128 -8.57 -0.42 -12.79
N TRP A 129 -7.78 -1.05 -11.93
CA TRP A 129 -7.08 -0.38 -10.83
C TRP A 129 -5.98 0.58 -11.30
N LEU A 130 -5.36 0.27 -12.45
CA LEU A 130 -4.33 1.13 -13.04
C LEU A 130 -4.90 2.45 -13.56
N HIS A 131 -6.13 2.43 -14.06
CA HIS A 131 -6.80 3.59 -14.64
C HIS A 131 -7.53 4.46 -13.61
N LEU A 132 -7.62 4.02 -12.35
CA LEU A 132 -8.17 4.87 -11.30
C LEU A 132 -7.24 6.06 -11.04
N PRO A 133 -7.79 7.27 -10.86
CA PRO A 133 -6.99 8.42 -10.49
C PRO A 133 -6.36 8.21 -9.11
N PRO A 134 -5.14 8.73 -8.86
CA PRO A 134 -4.56 8.75 -7.53
C PRO A 134 -5.51 9.46 -6.54
N CYS A 135 -5.52 9.02 -5.29
CA CYS A 135 -6.25 9.75 -4.27
C CYS A 135 -5.66 11.15 -4.06
N PRO A 136 -6.48 12.15 -3.71
CA PRO A 136 -5.97 13.49 -3.44
C PRO A 136 -4.87 13.49 -2.38
N GLY A 137 -3.76 14.15 -2.70
CA GLY A 137 -2.58 14.23 -1.82
C GLY A 137 -1.59 13.07 -1.97
N ASP A 138 -1.86 12.08 -2.81
CA ASP A 138 -0.91 11.01 -3.08
C ASP A 138 0.31 11.49 -3.89
N ILE A 139 1.47 11.03 -3.48
CA ILE A 139 2.71 11.17 -4.24
C ILE A 139 2.73 10.05 -5.28
N VAL A 140 2.64 10.42 -6.55
CA VAL A 140 2.63 9.44 -7.65
C VAL A 140 4.05 9.04 -8.01
N ILE A 141 4.31 7.73 -8.00
CA ILE A 141 5.61 7.15 -8.38
C ILE A 141 5.41 6.26 -9.61
N ASP A 142 5.92 6.71 -10.73
CA ASP A 142 6.02 5.89 -11.94
C ASP A 142 7.10 4.82 -11.78
N THR A 143 6.73 3.57 -12.04
CA THR A 143 7.61 2.40 -11.89
C THR A 143 8.11 1.82 -13.22
N ASP A 144 7.76 2.45 -14.35
CA ASP A 144 8.20 1.99 -15.68
C ASP A 144 9.72 2.03 -15.81
N ASN A 145 10.28 0.93 -16.29
CA ASN A 145 11.72 0.80 -16.58
C ASN A 145 12.65 1.18 -15.42
N LYS A 146 12.13 1.16 -14.17
CA LYS A 146 12.91 1.48 -12.97
C LYS A 146 13.14 0.23 -12.13
N PRO A 147 14.38 -0.04 -11.72
CA PRO A 147 14.66 -1.06 -10.73
C PRO A 147 14.08 -0.64 -9.38
N ILE A 148 13.70 -1.62 -8.57
CA ILE A 148 13.08 -1.39 -7.27
C ILE A 148 13.88 -0.44 -6.37
N ARG A 149 15.21 -0.47 -6.44
CA ARG A 149 16.09 0.44 -5.67
C ARG A 149 15.86 1.91 -5.96
N GLU A 150 15.53 2.26 -7.21
CA GLU A 150 15.27 3.65 -7.61
C GLU A 150 13.90 4.11 -7.14
N ILE A 151 12.90 3.23 -7.22
CA ILE A 151 11.55 3.46 -6.68
C ILE A 151 11.63 3.74 -5.19
N VAL A 152 12.28 2.86 -4.44
CA VAL A 152 12.49 3.01 -2.99
C VAL A 152 13.26 4.29 -2.65
N LYS A 153 14.31 4.61 -3.41
CA LYS A 153 15.08 5.86 -3.22
C LYS A 153 14.21 7.11 -3.41
N ALA A 154 13.33 7.10 -4.43
CA ALA A 154 12.39 8.20 -4.66
C ALA A 154 11.40 8.34 -3.50
N MET A 155 10.83 7.23 -3.02
CA MET A 155 9.89 7.25 -1.89
C MET A 155 10.57 7.73 -0.59
N LYS A 156 11.80 7.28 -0.30
CA LYS A 156 12.58 7.72 0.88
C LYS A 156 12.79 9.22 0.94
N LYS A 157 12.98 9.89 -0.20
CA LYS A 157 13.11 11.35 -0.22
C LYS A 157 11.90 12.02 0.43
N HIS A 158 10.69 11.57 0.11
CA HIS A 158 9.46 12.14 0.66
C HIS A 158 9.24 11.73 2.13
N ILE A 159 9.59 10.49 2.50
CA ILE A 159 9.44 10.02 3.88
C ILE A 159 10.37 10.78 4.83
N ASN A 160 11.57 11.16 4.36
CA ASN A 160 12.59 11.80 5.18
C ASN A 160 12.47 13.33 5.23
N THR A 161 11.89 13.99 4.19
CA THR A 161 11.73 15.45 4.14
C THR A 161 10.70 16.00 5.13
N VAL A 162 9.84 15.18 5.67
CA VAL A 162 8.82 15.59 6.65
C VAL A 162 9.39 15.68 8.09
N ASN A 163 10.71 15.67 8.25
CA ASN A 163 11.40 15.78 9.54
C ASN A 163 12.07 17.16 9.76
N GLU A 164 11.90 18.09 8.80
CA GLU A 164 12.34 19.49 8.93
C GLU A 164 11.13 20.41 9.14
#